data_204589e45d3873faeb5498e0ed85a04e
#
_entry.id   204589e45d3873faeb5498e0ed85a04e
#
_cell.length_a   1.000
_cell.length_b   1.000
_cell.length_c   1.000
_cell.angle_alpha   90.00
_cell.angle_beta   90.00
_cell.angle_gamma   90.00
#
_symmetry.space_group_name_H-M   'P 1'
#
loop_
_entity.id
_entity.type
_entity.pdbx_description
1 polymer ?
#
loop_
_entity_poly.entity_id
_entity_poly.type
_entity_poly.pdbx_seq_one_letter_code
_entity_poly.pdbx_strand_id
1 'polypeptide(L)'
;ATVWSDADLAKTVVNDVYSYVCDIAQEVNPDAWTDDAFFTHVYGCRDINEATVSPSNLGAYDRDDCPFKWSKQYKGIYRANLVLANIDNVPEKTGVDLNILKGETYFLRAYIYTELLRGFGGVPIVDKVYSIEEASALNLPRANVADVMDFILKDIEQATNLLPEQQIGVNLGRATKGAAK
;
A
#
# COMPACT_ATOMS: atom_id res chain seq x y z
N ALA A 1 -8.23 21.80 15.20
CA ALA A 1 -8.45 20.40 15.57
C ALA A 1 -7.50 19.55 14.72
N THR A 2 -6.77 18.66 15.34
CA THR A 2 -5.93 17.70 14.60
C THR A 2 -6.83 16.56 14.10
N VAL A 3 -6.50 15.95 12.99
CA VAL A 3 -7.23 14.79 12.43
C VAL A 3 -7.37 13.65 13.45
N TRP A 4 -6.44 13.55 14.38
CA TRP A 4 -6.37 12.52 15.42
C TRP A 4 -7.21 12.83 16.69
N SER A 5 -7.96 13.92 16.68
CA SER A 5 -8.87 14.29 17.79
C SER A 5 -10.28 13.69 17.66
N ASP A 6 -10.60 13.01 16.56
CA ASP A 6 -11.90 12.39 16.29
C ASP A 6 -11.73 11.10 15.50
N ALA A 7 -12.44 10.04 15.89
CA ALA A 7 -12.34 8.73 15.27
C ALA A 7 -12.89 8.68 13.83
N ASP A 8 -13.88 9.50 13.48
CA ASP A 8 -14.37 9.58 12.09
C ASP A 8 -13.34 10.25 11.19
N LEU A 9 -12.61 11.25 11.69
CA LEU A 9 -11.51 11.86 10.94
C LEU A 9 -10.36 10.85 10.76
N ALA A 10 -10.02 10.09 11.81
CA ALA A 10 -9.02 9.02 11.69
C ALA A 10 -9.44 7.97 10.66
N LYS A 11 -10.73 7.55 10.64
CA LYS A 11 -11.29 6.65 9.63
C LYS A 11 -11.13 7.21 8.21
N THR A 12 -11.27 8.52 8.04
CA THR A 12 -11.06 9.17 6.73
C THR A 12 -9.62 9.05 6.26
N VAL A 13 -8.63 9.12 7.16
CA VAL A 13 -7.22 8.89 6.80
C VAL A 13 -6.98 7.44 6.40
N VAL A 14 -7.61 6.48 7.09
CA VAL A 14 -7.54 5.06 6.68
C VAL A 14 -8.16 4.87 5.29
N ASN A 15 -9.27 5.55 5.00
CA ASN A 15 -9.87 5.51 3.66
C ASN A 15 -8.94 6.10 2.58
N ASP A 16 -8.14 7.12 2.92
CA ASP A 16 -7.09 7.63 2.03
C ASP A 16 -6.03 6.54 1.74
N VAL A 17 -5.66 5.72 2.74
CA VAL A 17 -4.72 4.60 2.51
C VAL A 17 -5.28 3.58 1.52
N TYR A 18 -6.59 3.29 1.56
CA TYR A 18 -7.23 2.42 0.56
C TYR A 18 -7.08 2.93 -0.88
N SER A 19 -6.99 4.26 -1.10
CA SER A 19 -6.81 4.83 -2.44
C SER A 19 -5.45 4.52 -3.09
N TYR A 20 -4.49 4.05 -2.30
CA TYR A 20 -3.16 3.62 -2.77
C TYR A 20 -3.10 2.14 -3.14
N VAL A 21 -4.14 1.38 -2.82
CA VAL A 21 -4.28 0.01 -3.32
C VAL A 21 -4.53 0.08 -4.82
N CYS A 22 -3.64 -0.54 -5.58
CA CYS A 22 -3.73 -0.52 -7.03
C CYS A 22 -4.86 -1.43 -7.50
N ASP A 23 -5.79 -0.90 -8.28
CA ASP A 23 -6.74 -1.71 -9.03
C ASP A 23 -6.14 -2.02 -10.41
N ILE A 24 -5.42 -3.13 -10.49
CA ILE A 24 -4.79 -3.59 -11.74
C ILE A 24 -5.82 -3.75 -12.86
N ALA A 25 -7.05 -4.12 -12.52
CA ALA A 25 -8.09 -4.34 -13.51
C ALA A 25 -8.66 -3.05 -14.14
N GLN A 26 -8.56 -1.92 -13.43
CA GLN A 26 -9.06 -0.65 -13.95
C GLN A 26 -8.00 0.19 -14.66
N GLU A 27 -6.74 0.07 -14.24
CA GLU A 27 -5.67 0.96 -14.72
C GLU A 27 -4.90 0.37 -15.89
N VAL A 28 -4.89 -0.96 -16.05
CA VAL A 28 -4.09 -1.63 -17.09
C VAL A 28 -4.81 -2.87 -17.58
N ASN A 29 -4.76 -3.11 -18.89
CA ASN A 29 -5.12 -4.41 -19.46
C ASN A 29 -3.90 -5.36 -19.32
N PRO A 30 -3.89 -6.30 -18.35
CA PRO A 30 -2.74 -7.18 -18.12
C PRO A 30 -2.40 -8.04 -19.33
N ASP A 31 -3.38 -8.32 -20.19
CA ASP A 31 -3.18 -9.13 -21.39
C ASP A 31 -2.23 -8.45 -22.37
N ALA A 32 -2.17 -7.11 -22.35
CA ALA A 32 -1.25 -6.35 -23.20
C ALA A 32 0.21 -6.36 -22.71
N TRP A 33 0.49 -6.97 -21.55
CA TRP A 33 1.85 -7.22 -21.05
C TRP A 33 2.38 -8.58 -21.45
N THR A 34 1.53 -9.39 -22.01
CA THR A 34 1.84 -10.72 -22.53
C THR A 34 1.88 -10.68 -24.06
N ASP A 35 2.07 -11.80 -24.68
CA ASP A 35 1.98 -12.00 -26.13
C ASP A 35 0.52 -12.20 -26.60
N ASP A 36 -0.45 -12.24 -25.68
CA ASP A 36 -1.86 -12.48 -25.99
C ASP A 36 -2.57 -11.25 -26.57
N ALA A 37 -2.11 -10.03 -26.24
CA ALA A 37 -2.71 -8.81 -26.76
C ALA A 37 -1.68 -7.72 -27.04
N PHE A 38 -1.97 -6.87 -28.03
CA PHE A 38 -1.15 -5.72 -28.39
C PHE A 38 -1.95 -4.43 -28.28
N PHE A 39 -1.43 -3.46 -27.56
CA PHE A 39 -2.04 -2.14 -27.46
C PHE A 39 -1.68 -1.30 -28.68
N THR A 40 -2.68 -0.76 -29.38
CA THR A 40 -2.47 0.09 -30.56
C THR A 40 -1.90 1.47 -30.21
N HIS A 41 -2.02 1.89 -28.94
CA HIS A 41 -1.44 3.15 -28.44
C HIS A 41 -0.13 2.90 -27.70
N VAL A 42 0.81 3.85 -27.83
CA VAL A 42 2.20 3.77 -27.32
C VAL A 42 2.29 3.85 -25.78
N TYR A 43 1.22 3.55 -25.04
CA TYR A 43 1.21 3.68 -23.58
C TYR A 43 1.54 2.36 -22.87
N GLY A 44 2.61 2.39 -22.10
CA GLY A 44 2.90 1.51 -20.97
C GLY A 44 3.27 0.06 -21.26
N CYS A 45 2.71 -0.58 -22.26
CA CYS A 45 2.90 -2.01 -22.50
C CYS A 45 4.00 -2.33 -23.52
N ARG A 46 4.29 -1.39 -24.43
CA ARG A 46 5.27 -1.59 -25.49
C ARG A 46 6.66 -1.93 -24.96
N ASP A 47 7.10 -1.20 -23.95
CA ASP A 47 8.42 -1.37 -23.36
C ASP A 47 8.58 -2.74 -22.69
N ILE A 48 7.47 -3.30 -22.17
CA ILE A 48 7.44 -4.66 -21.60
C ILE A 48 7.57 -5.68 -22.74
N ASN A 49 6.79 -5.54 -23.79
CA ASN A 49 6.81 -6.43 -24.95
C ASN A 49 8.13 -6.37 -25.72
N GLU A 50 8.79 -5.21 -25.76
CA GLU A 50 10.11 -5.01 -26.36
C GLU A 50 11.27 -5.37 -25.41
N ALA A 51 10.98 -5.83 -24.18
CA ALA A 51 11.96 -6.17 -23.14
C ALA A 51 12.94 -5.01 -22.82
N THR A 52 12.50 -3.76 -22.96
CA THR A 52 13.30 -2.56 -22.66
C THR A 52 13.12 -2.10 -21.20
N VAL A 53 12.17 -2.69 -20.49
CA VAL A 53 11.91 -2.39 -19.07
C VAL A 53 13.03 -2.95 -18.19
N SER A 54 13.49 -2.14 -17.27
CA SER A 54 14.47 -2.50 -16.26
C SER A 54 14.08 -1.94 -14.90
N PRO A 55 14.60 -2.46 -13.77
CA PRO A 55 14.34 -1.90 -12.45
C PRO A 55 14.68 -0.41 -12.30
N SER A 56 15.58 0.10 -13.13
CA SER A 56 15.98 1.51 -13.12
C SER A 56 15.01 2.44 -13.84
N ASN A 57 14.21 1.92 -14.77
CA ASN A 57 13.22 2.72 -15.51
C ASN A 57 11.76 2.40 -15.15
N LEU A 58 11.49 1.28 -14.48
CA LEU A 58 10.16 0.97 -13.93
C LEU A 58 9.59 2.10 -13.05
N GLY A 59 10.44 2.75 -12.25
CA GLY A 59 10.02 3.88 -11.42
C GLY A 59 9.78 5.17 -12.19
N ALA A 60 10.29 5.30 -13.41
CA ALA A 60 10.02 6.45 -14.30
C ALA A 60 8.59 6.37 -14.91
N TYR A 61 7.98 5.21 -14.87
CA TYR A 61 6.60 4.98 -15.25
C TYR A 61 5.64 5.23 -14.07
N ASP A 62 5.79 6.37 -13.38
CA ASP A 62 4.79 6.89 -12.42
C ASP A 62 3.55 7.39 -13.19
N ARG A 63 3.26 6.72 -14.31
CA ARG A 63 2.11 6.95 -15.17
C ARG A 63 0.92 6.17 -14.65
N ASP A 64 -0.26 6.65 -14.93
CA ASP A 64 -1.53 6.04 -14.51
C ASP A 64 -1.74 4.63 -15.09
N ASP A 65 -0.97 4.27 -16.10
CA ASP A 65 -1.00 2.99 -16.82
C ASP A 65 0.03 1.95 -16.34
N CYS A 66 0.90 2.26 -15.37
CA CYS A 66 1.84 1.29 -14.80
C CYS A 66 1.37 0.80 -13.42
N PRO A 67 1.25 -0.52 -13.20
CA PRO A 67 0.84 -1.06 -11.90
C PRO A 67 1.94 -0.89 -10.83
N PHE A 68 3.19 -0.72 -11.25
CA PHE A 68 4.34 -0.62 -10.36
C PHE A 68 4.70 0.85 -10.11
N LYS A 69 3.88 1.55 -9.32
CA LYS A 69 4.01 2.99 -9.03
C LYS A 69 4.87 3.21 -7.79
N TRP A 70 6.19 3.29 -7.93
CA TRP A 70 7.11 3.49 -6.80
C TRP A 70 6.71 4.67 -5.91
N SER A 71 6.55 5.86 -6.49
CA SER A 71 6.23 7.06 -5.71
C SER A 71 4.85 7.00 -5.07
N LYS A 72 3.85 6.48 -5.77
CA LYS A 72 2.49 6.30 -5.23
C LYS A 72 2.51 5.33 -4.06
N GLN A 73 3.18 4.20 -4.20
CA GLN A 73 3.28 3.17 -3.16
C GLN A 73 3.95 3.70 -1.89
N TYR A 74 5.06 4.42 -2.00
CA TYR A 74 5.72 5.03 -0.84
C TYR A 74 4.91 6.14 -0.19
N LYS A 75 4.09 6.90 -0.94
CA LYS A 75 3.10 7.82 -0.35
C LYS A 75 2.05 7.06 0.47
N GLY A 76 1.56 5.93 -0.04
CA GLY A 76 0.65 5.05 0.69
C GLY A 76 1.26 4.51 1.99
N ILE A 77 2.52 4.03 1.95
CA ILE A 77 3.27 3.60 3.13
C ILE A 77 3.40 4.73 4.15
N TYR A 78 3.74 5.94 3.71
CA TYR A 78 3.81 7.10 4.60
C TYR A 78 2.46 7.37 5.28
N ARG A 79 1.34 7.33 4.53
CA ARG A 79 -0.01 7.49 5.10
C ARG A 79 -0.33 6.39 6.11
N ALA A 80 -0.03 5.14 5.80
CA ALA A 80 -0.21 4.03 6.71
C ALA A 80 0.60 4.20 8.01
N ASN A 81 1.87 4.60 7.89
CA ASN A 81 2.72 4.88 9.05
C ASN A 81 2.18 6.03 9.90
N LEU A 82 1.61 7.09 9.28
CA LEU A 82 0.95 8.17 10.01
C LEU A 82 -0.25 7.67 10.83
N VAL A 83 -1.07 6.79 10.26
CA VAL A 83 -2.18 6.17 10.99
C VAL A 83 -1.64 5.36 12.17
N LEU A 84 -0.70 4.44 11.92
CA LEU A 84 -0.15 3.55 12.94
C LEU A 84 0.54 4.31 14.10
N ALA A 85 1.16 5.46 13.80
CA ALA A 85 1.80 6.30 14.82
C ALA A 85 0.82 7.05 15.72
N ASN A 86 -0.43 7.25 15.30
CA ASN A 86 -1.37 8.12 15.99
C ASN A 86 -2.66 7.43 16.44
N ILE A 87 -3.04 6.30 15.85
CA ILE A 87 -4.34 5.66 16.06
C ILE A 87 -4.63 5.33 17.53
N ASP A 88 -3.61 4.95 18.29
CA ASP A 88 -3.74 4.58 19.71
C ASP A 88 -4.01 5.79 20.62
N ASN A 89 -3.82 7.02 20.12
CA ASN A 89 -4.10 8.26 20.84
C ASN A 89 -5.44 8.90 20.43
N VAL A 90 -6.16 8.29 19.48
CA VAL A 90 -7.47 8.79 19.04
C VAL A 90 -8.52 8.46 20.10
N PRO A 91 -9.37 9.43 20.51
CA PRO A 91 -10.46 9.16 21.46
C PRO A 91 -11.44 8.12 20.89
N GLU A 92 -11.86 7.19 21.74
CA GLU A 92 -12.90 6.22 21.39
C GLU A 92 -14.21 6.92 21.03
N LYS A 93 -14.91 6.36 20.06
CA LYS A 93 -16.20 6.86 19.59
C LYS A 93 -17.13 5.71 19.25
N THR A 94 -18.37 5.79 19.73
CA THR A 94 -19.40 4.78 19.42
C THR A 94 -19.57 4.64 17.91
N GLY A 95 -19.52 3.41 17.41
CA GLY A 95 -19.69 3.09 15.99
C GLY A 95 -18.39 3.10 15.17
N VAL A 96 -17.25 3.46 15.77
CA VAL A 96 -15.92 3.37 15.13
C VAL A 96 -15.01 2.51 16.01
N ASP A 97 -14.57 1.38 15.49
CA ASP A 97 -13.60 0.51 16.17
C ASP A 97 -12.19 0.83 15.67
N LEU A 98 -11.39 1.43 16.56
CA LEU A 98 -10.02 1.85 16.26
C LEU A 98 -9.08 0.66 16.04
N ASN A 99 -9.35 -0.49 16.70
CA ASN A 99 -8.56 -1.70 16.48
C ASN A 99 -8.78 -2.27 15.08
N ILE A 100 -10.02 -2.24 14.59
CA ILE A 100 -10.32 -2.63 13.19
C ILE A 100 -9.60 -1.70 12.22
N LEU A 101 -9.65 -0.38 12.43
CA LEU A 101 -8.96 0.59 11.57
C LEU A 101 -7.43 0.38 11.58
N LYS A 102 -6.87 0.04 12.74
CA LYS A 102 -5.46 -0.31 12.88
C LYS A 102 -5.13 -1.59 12.10
N GLY A 103 -5.96 -2.62 12.22
CA GLY A 103 -5.83 -3.88 11.47
C GLY A 103 -5.92 -3.68 9.96
N GLU A 104 -6.87 -2.86 9.50
CA GLU A 104 -6.97 -2.48 8.10
C GLU A 104 -5.70 -1.78 7.60
N THR A 105 -5.14 -0.89 8.41
CA THR A 105 -3.93 -0.15 8.05
C THR A 105 -2.71 -1.08 7.91
N TYR A 106 -2.55 -2.05 8.81
CA TYR A 106 -1.51 -3.08 8.67
C TYR A 106 -1.71 -3.90 7.40
N PHE A 107 -2.93 -4.36 7.12
CA PHE A 107 -3.26 -5.09 5.91
C PHE A 107 -2.91 -4.30 4.63
N LEU A 108 -3.32 -3.03 4.58
CA LEU A 108 -3.07 -2.15 3.43
C LEU A 108 -1.57 -1.88 3.24
N ARG A 109 -0.81 -1.69 4.31
CA ARG A 109 0.64 -1.50 4.23
C ARG A 109 1.33 -2.77 3.72
N ALA A 110 0.94 -3.93 4.21
CA ALA A 110 1.42 -5.21 3.71
C ALA A 110 1.11 -5.41 2.22
N TYR A 111 -0.11 -5.07 1.80
CA TYR A 111 -0.52 -5.14 0.40
C TYR A 111 0.36 -4.24 -0.48
N ILE A 112 0.57 -2.98 -0.07
CA ILE A 112 1.41 -2.01 -0.79
C ILE A 112 2.85 -2.55 -0.93
N TYR A 113 3.42 -3.12 0.15
CA TYR A 113 4.74 -3.74 0.09
C TYR A 113 4.79 -4.98 -0.79
N THR A 114 3.71 -5.74 -0.87
CA THR A 114 3.60 -6.88 -1.79
C THR A 114 3.67 -6.43 -3.25
N GLU A 115 2.99 -5.33 -3.60
CA GLU A 115 3.07 -4.74 -4.94
C GLU A 115 4.48 -4.21 -5.26
N LEU A 116 5.12 -3.55 -4.30
CA LEU A 116 6.52 -3.13 -4.45
C LEU A 116 7.47 -4.33 -4.64
N LEU A 117 7.28 -5.40 -3.86
CA LEU A 117 8.08 -6.62 -3.97
C LEU A 117 7.91 -7.29 -5.33
N ARG A 118 6.67 -7.36 -5.83
CA ARG A 118 6.36 -7.93 -7.16
C ARG A 118 7.02 -7.16 -8.30
N GLY A 119 7.02 -5.81 -8.22
CA GLY A 119 7.55 -4.96 -9.27
C GLY A 119 9.07 -4.75 -9.21
N PHE A 120 9.63 -4.70 -7.99
CA PHE A 120 11.00 -4.21 -7.80
C PHE A 120 11.91 -5.19 -7.05
N GLY A 121 11.40 -6.33 -6.58
CA GLY A 121 12.14 -7.22 -5.70
C GLY A 121 12.39 -6.59 -4.32
N GLY A 122 13.62 -6.69 -3.81
CA GLY A 122 13.97 -6.03 -2.56
C GLY A 122 13.83 -4.51 -2.65
N VAL A 123 13.24 -3.88 -1.62
CA VAL A 123 12.97 -2.44 -1.57
C VAL A 123 13.31 -1.87 -0.19
N PRO A 124 13.55 -0.55 -0.04
CA PRO A 124 13.73 0.05 1.27
C PRO A 124 12.51 -0.15 2.17
N ILE A 125 12.74 -0.58 3.42
CA ILE A 125 11.68 -0.73 4.42
C ILE A 125 11.56 0.58 5.20
N VAL A 126 10.38 1.19 5.15
CA VAL A 126 9.99 2.41 5.87
C VAL A 126 8.89 2.03 6.86
N ASP A 127 9.27 1.76 8.09
CA ASP A 127 8.38 1.22 9.13
C ASP A 127 7.74 2.28 10.03
N LYS A 128 8.20 3.53 9.94
CA LYS A 128 7.75 4.67 10.75
C LYS A 128 7.66 5.97 9.96
N VAL A 129 7.13 6.99 10.59
CA VAL A 129 7.17 8.36 10.07
C VAL A 129 8.54 8.98 10.38
N TYR A 130 9.20 9.49 9.35
CA TYR A 130 10.43 10.26 9.48
C TYR A 130 10.15 11.77 9.37
N SER A 131 10.87 12.59 10.13
CA SER A 131 10.85 14.04 9.92
C SER A 131 11.52 14.40 8.58
N ILE A 132 11.32 15.64 8.12
CA ILE A 132 11.96 16.11 6.86
C ILE A 132 13.49 16.06 6.99
N GLU A 133 14.01 16.41 8.16
CA GLU A 133 15.45 16.39 8.45
C GLU A 133 15.98 14.94 8.46
N GLU A 134 15.29 14.03 9.16
CA GLU A 134 15.63 12.61 9.15
C GLU A 134 15.57 12.04 7.74
N ALA A 135 14.49 12.30 7.01
CA ALA A 135 14.29 11.80 5.64
C ALA A 135 15.38 12.30 4.68
N SER A 136 15.83 13.56 4.84
CA SER A 136 16.91 14.14 4.02
C SER A 136 18.27 13.50 4.29
N ALA A 137 18.51 13.10 5.54
CA ALA A 137 19.73 12.43 5.95
C ALA A 137 19.69 10.90 5.73
N LEU A 138 18.49 10.37 5.48
CA LEU A 138 18.23 8.94 5.46
C LEU A 138 18.63 8.36 4.09
N ASN A 139 19.73 7.64 4.07
CA ASN A 139 20.10 6.80 2.93
C ASN A 139 19.68 5.35 3.22
N LEU A 140 18.39 5.05 3.09
CA LEU A 140 17.88 3.70 3.29
C LEU A 140 18.34 2.80 2.15
N PRO A 141 19.16 1.78 2.43
CA PRO A 141 19.51 0.79 1.42
C PRO A 141 18.28 -0.05 1.06
N ARG A 142 18.32 -0.68 -0.11
CA ARG A 142 17.36 -1.74 -0.41
C ARG A 142 17.54 -2.89 0.56
N ALA A 143 16.46 -3.32 1.18
CA ALA A 143 16.40 -4.59 1.89
C ALA A 143 16.39 -5.74 0.87
N ASN A 144 16.82 -6.92 1.27
CA ASN A 144 16.69 -8.10 0.45
C ASN A 144 15.23 -8.58 0.40
N VAL A 145 14.90 -9.48 -0.53
CA VAL A 145 13.54 -10.02 -0.71
C VAL A 145 13.03 -10.69 0.57
N ALA A 146 13.89 -11.42 1.28
CA ALA A 146 13.50 -12.13 2.50
C ALA A 146 13.10 -11.15 3.61
N ASP A 147 13.88 -10.08 3.83
CA ASP A 147 13.57 -9.08 4.86
C ASP A 147 12.25 -8.34 4.56
N VAL A 148 11.99 -8.03 3.27
CA VAL A 148 10.72 -7.41 2.86
C VAL A 148 9.56 -8.37 3.08
N MET A 149 9.73 -9.65 2.77
CA MET A 149 8.71 -10.67 3.02
C MET A 149 8.42 -10.82 4.52
N ASP A 150 9.45 -10.87 5.36
CA ASP A 150 9.30 -10.93 6.81
C ASP A 150 8.56 -9.70 7.36
N PHE A 151 8.80 -8.53 6.79
CA PHE A 151 8.07 -7.31 7.15
C PHE A 151 6.60 -7.40 6.76
N ILE A 152 6.29 -7.87 5.55
CA ILE A 152 4.92 -8.11 5.07
C ILE A 152 4.20 -9.10 6.02
N LEU A 153 4.83 -10.23 6.34
CA LEU A 153 4.24 -11.26 7.20
C LEU A 153 3.94 -10.75 8.61
N LYS A 154 4.80 -9.91 9.18
CA LYS A 154 4.55 -9.25 10.48
C LYS A 154 3.33 -8.34 10.43
N ASP A 155 3.18 -7.56 9.38
CA ASP A 155 2.00 -6.70 9.21
C ASP A 155 0.73 -7.54 9.01
N ILE A 156 0.79 -8.62 8.24
CA ILE A 156 -0.33 -9.55 8.05
C ILE A 156 -0.74 -10.22 9.37
N GLU A 157 0.23 -10.62 10.20
CA GLU A 157 -0.06 -11.17 11.52
C GLU A 157 -0.81 -10.16 12.40
N GLN A 158 -0.35 -8.89 12.44
CA GLN A 158 -1.05 -7.82 13.17
C GLN A 158 -2.47 -7.60 12.60
N ALA A 159 -2.61 -7.54 11.29
CA ALA A 159 -3.90 -7.41 10.63
C ALA A 159 -4.84 -8.57 10.98
N THR A 160 -4.37 -9.80 10.91
CA THR A 160 -5.16 -11.00 11.21
C THR A 160 -5.67 -11.03 12.66
N ASN A 161 -4.89 -10.50 13.60
CA ASN A 161 -5.29 -10.43 15.00
C ASN A 161 -6.35 -9.36 15.28
N LEU A 162 -6.37 -8.28 14.50
CA LEU A 162 -7.23 -7.11 14.72
C LEU A 162 -8.48 -7.08 13.83
N LEU A 163 -8.43 -7.69 12.65
CA LEU A 163 -9.52 -7.65 11.69
C LEU A 163 -10.67 -8.60 12.08
N PRO A 164 -11.92 -8.21 11.80
CA PRO A 164 -13.08 -9.08 11.99
C PRO A 164 -13.15 -10.17 10.91
N GLU A 165 -13.84 -11.24 11.20
CA GLU A 165 -14.11 -12.30 10.20
C GLU A 165 -14.95 -11.77 9.03
N GLN A 166 -15.86 -10.83 9.30
CA GLN A 166 -16.74 -10.23 8.30
C GLN A 166 -16.92 -8.74 8.56
N GLN A 167 -17.02 -7.97 7.50
CA GLN A 167 -17.43 -6.56 7.52
C GLN A 167 -18.91 -6.49 7.09
N ILE A 168 -19.71 -5.67 7.78
CA ILE A 168 -21.16 -5.54 7.55
C ILE A 168 -21.58 -4.10 7.31
N GLY A 169 -22.75 -3.92 6.70
CA GLY A 169 -23.37 -2.60 6.49
C GLY A 169 -22.49 -1.67 5.67
N VAL A 170 -22.24 -0.49 6.19
CA VAL A 170 -21.44 0.56 5.52
C VAL A 170 -19.95 0.22 5.40
N ASN A 171 -19.51 -0.84 6.06
CA ASN A 171 -18.12 -1.31 6.00
C ASN A 171 -17.90 -2.47 5.00
N LEU A 172 -18.94 -2.87 4.25
CA LEU A 172 -18.79 -3.89 3.21
C LEU A 172 -17.67 -3.50 2.22
N GLY A 173 -16.85 -4.47 1.84
CA GLY A 173 -15.70 -4.26 0.95
C GLY A 173 -14.40 -3.86 1.65
N ARG A 174 -14.42 -3.55 2.94
CA ARG A 174 -13.20 -3.30 3.73
C ARG A 174 -12.49 -4.59 4.08
N ALA A 175 -11.21 -4.49 4.45
CA ALA A 175 -10.38 -5.64 4.77
C ALA A 175 -10.99 -6.51 5.88
N THR A 176 -10.88 -7.81 5.71
CA THR A 176 -11.34 -8.82 6.66
C THR A 176 -10.20 -9.75 7.03
N LYS A 177 -10.37 -10.51 8.10
CA LYS A 177 -9.40 -11.53 8.51
C LYS A 177 -9.17 -12.60 7.43
N GLY A 178 -10.21 -12.94 6.67
CA GLY A 178 -10.08 -13.87 5.54
C GLY A 178 -9.26 -13.30 4.39
N ALA A 179 -9.29 -11.98 4.18
CA ALA A 179 -8.46 -11.31 3.17
C ALA A 179 -6.97 -11.24 3.58
N ALA A 180 -6.69 -11.25 4.89
CA ALA A 180 -5.33 -11.20 5.43
C ALA A 180 -4.66 -12.60 5.54
N LYS A 181 -5.42 -13.70 5.46
CA LYS A 181 -4.92 -15.09 5.44
C LYS A 181 -4.56 -15.54 4.03
#